data_5c479410ab55236d82011e07a5bada3c
#
_entry.id   5c479410ab55236d82011e07a5bada3c
#
_cell.length_a   1.000
_cell.length_b   1.000
_cell.length_c   1.000
_cell.angle_alpha   90.00
_cell.angle_beta   90.00
_cell.angle_gamma   90.00
#
_symmetry.space_group_name_H-M   'P 1'
#
loop_
_entity.id
_entity.type
_entity.pdbx_description
1 polymer ?
#
loop_
_entity_poly.entity_id
_entity_poly.type
_entity_poly.pdbx_seq_one_letter_code
_entity_poly.pdbx_strand_id
1 'polypeptide(L)'
;MIDVSVIIPTFNRLWSLPKAIDSCRYSKCKTEIIVIDDGSTDGTWEWLIEQKDVVAIRQSNWGKDWAVNLGFARAQGEFVRFLDSDDWLLEGTNDLQLSLARQTSADVVVAGYEFYDETERLIRFNPWVSCDDFIAQQLGECDSSHYSAYLFRRSFIANIPHRQDFAYRDDRMFVIEVAMAKPNVAVSPKPAFGHRQHSQGRLQFPHGMRAVATNYQHLQVYRKALGQLELRGDLTSRRKAASTKILWPLAHWIAYTHPLEARVVADWVFELDPNFQIPNPGVLGALYKRIGFRSTEYLLSFRRSLLRLISR
;
A
#
# COMPACT_ATOMS: atom_id res chain seq x y z
N MET A 1 -15.00 -26.08 6.24
CA MET A 1 -13.92 -25.12 6.60
C MET A 1 -13.90 -24.06 5.52
N ILE A 2 -13.73 -22.78 5.85
CA ILE A 2 -13.61 -21.67 4.90
C ILE A 2 -12.17 -21.69 4.35
N ASP A 3 -12.03 -21.52 3.03
CA ASP A 3 -10.72 -21.50 2.37
C ASP A 3 -10.13 -20.09 2.40
N VAL A 4 -10.93 -19.07 2.00
CA VAL A 4 -10.47 -17.68 1.89
C VAL A 4 -11.46 -16.75 2.58
N SER A 5 -10.94 -15.85 3.42
CA SER A 5 -11.69 -14.70 3.94
C SER A 5 -11.29 -13.44 3.16
N VAL A 6 -12.26 -12.79 2.53
CA VAL A 6 -12.04 -11.47 1.89
C VAL A 6 -12.55 -10.40 2.84
N ILE A 7 -11.65 -9.53 3.31
CA ILE A 7 -11.95 -8.44 4.23
C ILE A 7 -12.02 -7.13 3.45
N ILE A 8 -13.15 -6.44 3.54
CA ILE A 8 -13.43 -5.20 2.81
C ILE A 8 -13.78 -4.09 3.82
N PRO A 9 -12.83 -3.21 4.18
CA PRO A 9 -13.15 -2.00 4.92
C PRO A 9 -13.87 -1.01 4.00
N THR A 10 -14.96 -0.37 4.50
CA THR A 10 -15.74 0.57 3.69
C THR A 10 -16.17 1.79 4.50
N PHE A 11 -16.18 2.96 3.82
CA PHE A 11 -16.74 4.20 4.37
C PHE A 11 -17.24 5.08 3.23
N ASN A 12 -18.57 5.32 3.19
CA ASN A 12 -19.23 6.09 2.13
C ASN A 12 -18.88 5.59 0.73
N ARG A 13 -19.18 4.32 0.44
CA ARG A 13 -18.83 3.63 -0.82
C ARG A 13 -20.01 2.86 -1.44
N LEU A 14 -21.24 3.32 -1.23
CA LEU A 14 -22.42 2.67 -1.85
C LEU A 14 -22.27 2.56 -3.38
N TRP A 15 -21.58 3.52 -4.02
CA TRP A 15 -21.37 3.56 -5.46
C TRP A 15 -20.40 2.48 -6.01
N SER A 16 -19.53 1.87 -5.18
CA SER A 16 -18.51 0.90 -5.61
C SER A 16 -18.57 -0.44 -4.87
N LEU A 17 -18.98 -0.43 -3.60
CA LEU A 17 -19.02 -1.61 -2.75
C LEU A 17 -19.79 -2.80 -3.35
N PRO A 18 -20.95 -2.60 -4.03
CA PRO A 18 -21.66 -3.72 -4.67
C PRO A 18 -20.76 -4.51 -5.62
N LYS A 19 -19.98 -3.84 -6.48
CA LYS A 19 -19.06 -4.51 -7.41
C LYS A 19 -17.92 -5.23 -6.67
N ALA A 20 -17.37 -4.62 -5.63
CA ALA A 20 -16.34 -5.25 -4.82
C ALA A 20 -16.82 -6.58 -4.24
N ILE A 21 -18.00 -6.59 -3.64
CA ILE A 21 -18.65 -7.80 -3.08
C ILE A 21 -18.95 -8.82 -4.16
N ASP A 22 -19.59 -8.40 -5.27
CA ASP A 22 -19.95 -9.31 -6.37
C ASP A 22 -18.74 -10.01 -6.93
N SER A 23 -17.60 -9.32 -7.06
CA SER A 23 -16.36 -9.92 -7.56
C SER A 23 -15.82 -11.06 -6.67
N CYS A 24 -16.16 -11.06 -5.38
CA CYS A 24 -15.76 -12.08 -4.44
C CYS A 24 -16.63 -13.34 -4.52
N ARG A 25 -17.84 -13.23 -5.08
CA ARG A 25 -18.82 -14.32 -5.20
C ARG A 25 -18.47 -15.35 -6.27
N TYR A 26 -17.66 -14.97 -7.25
CA TYR A 26 -17.29 -15.84 -8.40
C TYR A 26 -16.16 -16.83 -8.11
N SER A 27 -15.83 -17.07 -6.83
CA SER A 27 -14.85 -18.07 -6.42
C SER A 27 -15.49 -19.46 -6.32
N LYS A 28 -14.80 -20.51 -6.79
CA LYS A 28 -15.18 -21.91 -6.59
C LYS A 28 -14.79 -22.41 -5.21
N CYS A 29 -13.71 -21.89 -4.63
CA CYS A 29 -13.31 -22.16 -3.26
C CYS A 29 -14.31 -21.55 -2.26
N LYS A 30 -14.38 -22.12 -1.05
CA LYS A 30 -15.27 -21.63 0.00
C LYS A 30 -14.78 -20.29 0.53
N THR A 31 -15.35 -19.22 -0.02
CA THR A 31 -15.02 -17.84 0.33
C THR A 31 -16.06 -17.28 1.30
N GLU A 32 -15.62 -16.63 2.37
CA GLU A 32 -16.44 -15.72 3.18
C GLU A 32 -16.07 -14.27 2.87
N ILE A 33 -17.08 -13.41 2.85
CA ILE A 33 -16.94 -11.97 2.59
C ILE A 33 -17.27 -11.24 3.89
N ILE A 34 -16.29 -10.51 4.43
CA ILE A 34 -16.43 -9.76 5.68
C ILE A 34 -16.29 -8.29 5.35
N VAL A 35 -17.36 -7.54 5.52
CA VAL A 35 -17.38 -6.09 5.25
C VAL A 35 -17.51 -5.32 6.55
N ILE A 36 -16.58 -4.42 6.78
CA ILE A 36 -16.57 -3.55 7.96
C ILE A 36 -16.95 -2.13 7.52
N ASP A 37 -18.17 -1.72 7.87
CA ASP A 37 -18.63 -0.34 7.65
C ASP A 37 -18.09 0.57 8.74
N ASP A 38 -17.22 1.49 8.38
CA ASP A 38 -16.56 2.46 9.28
C ASP A 38 -17.45 3.70 9.51
N GLY A 39 -18.76 3.49 9.74
CA GLY A 39 -19.70 4.56 10.09
C GLY A 39 -20.20 5.35 8.89
N SER A 40 -20.50 4.72 7.77
CA SER A 40 -21.06 5.35 6.57
C SER A 40 -22.38 6.08 6.81
N THR A 41 -22.61 7.12 6.03
CA THR A 41 -23.80 8.00 6.08
C THR A 41 -24.48 8.18 4.72
N ASP A 42 -24.04 7.47 3.69
CA ASP A 42 -24.49 7.57 2.29
C ASP A 42 -25.47 6.45 1.88
N GLY A 43 -25.96 5.64 2.85
CA GLY A 43 -26.80 4.47 2.59
C GLY A 43 -26.02 3.17 2.42
N THR A 44 -24.69 3.20 2.53
CA THR A 44 -23.84 2.00 2.43
C THR A 44 -24.23 0.94 3.44
N TRP A 45 -24.46 1.31 4.71
CA TRP A 45 -24.83 0.36 5.77
C TRP A 45 -26.19 -0.26 5.52
N GLU A 46 -27.20 0.54 5.21
CA GLU A 46 -28.57 0.10 4.97
C GLU A 46 -28.63 -0.92 3.82
N TRP A 47 -27.88 -0.66 2.75
CA TRP A 47 -27.73 -1.60 1.64
C TRP A 47 -26.95 -2.88 2.04
N LEU A 48 -25.89 -2.73 2.84
CA LEU A 48 -24.99 -3.83 3.20
C LEU A 48 -25.69 -4.89 4.06
N ILE A 49 -26.55 -4.49 5.01
CA ILE A 49 -27.25 -5.43 5.90
C ILE A 49 -28.30 -6.30 5.17
N GLU A 50 -28.67 -5.93 3.95
CA GLU A 50 -29.55 -6.73 3.10
C GLU A 50 -28.82 -7.87 2.38
N GLN A 51 -27.47 -7.84 2.36
CA GLN A 51 -26.64 -8.87 1.73
C GLN A 51 -26.50 -10.07 2.64
N LYS A 52 -27.32 -11.13 2.43
CA LYS A 52 -27.41 -12.30 3.34
C LYS A 52 -26.16 -13.19 3.36
N ASP A 53 -25.34 -13.13 2.33
CA ASP A 53 -24.12 -13.93 2.16
C ASP A 53 -22.85 -13.18 2.59
N VAL A 54 -23.01 -12.00 3.20
CA VAL A 54 -21.92 -11.14 3.68
C VAL A 54 -21.97 -11.03 5.19
N VAL A 55 -20.85 -11.15 5.85
CA VAL A 55 -20.69 -10.81 7.27
C VAL A 55 -20.53 -9.30 7.38
N ALA A 56 -21.63 -8.60 7.61
CA ALA A 56 -21.66 -7.14 7.77
C ALA A 56 -21.42 -6.76 9.24
N ILE A 57 -20.43 -5.90 9.47
CA ILE A 57 -20.12 -5.37 10.82
C ILE A 57 -20.01 -3.84 10.70
N ARG A 58 -20.57 -3.12 11.66
CA ARG A 58 -20.45 -1.66 11.74
C ARG A 58 -19.63 -1.24 12.94
N GLN A 59 -18.80 -0.24 12.75
CA GLN A 59 -18.11 0.48 13.82
C GLN A 59 -18.32 1.99 13.66
N SER A 60 -17.97 2.77 14.70
CA SER A 60 -17.82 4.21 14.56
C SER A 60 -16.63 4.50 13.65
N ASN A 61 -16.59 5.69 13.02
CA ASN A 61 -15.52 6.07 12.10
C ASN A 61 -14.17 6.20 12.85
N TRP A 62 -13.52 5.06 13.07
CA TRP A 62 -12.22 4.94 13.74
C TRP A 62 -11.06 4.83 12.76
N GLY A 63 -11.35 4.61 11.47
CA GLY A 63 -10.36 4.50 10.41
C GLY A 63 -10.23 3.08 9.82
N LYS A 64 -9.62 3.04 8.63
CA LYS A 64 -9.47 1.82 7.82
C LYS A 64 -8.71 0.71 8.57
N ASP A 65 -7.64 1.04 9.25
CA ASP A 65 -6.78 0.13 10.01
C ASP A 65 -7.54 -0.60 11.14
N TRP A 66 -8.42 0.10 11.85
CA TRP A 66 -9.33 -0.51 12.83
C TRP A 66 -10.32 -1.47 12.16
N ALA A 67 -10.93 -1.03 11.06
CA ALA A 67 -11.88 -1.84 10.30
C ALA A 67 -11.22 -3.14 9.78
N VAL A 68 -10.01 -3.03 9.24
CA VAL A 68 -9.26 -4.21 8.74
C VAL A 68 -8.92 -5.17 9.88
N ASN A 69 -8.43 -4.68 11.03
CA ASN A 69 -8.13 -5.51 12.19
C ASN A 69 -9.38 -6.21 12.76
N LEU A 70 -10.51 -5.49 12.82
CA LEU A 70 -11.77 -6.06 13.24
C LEU A 70 -12.24 -7.17 12.28
N GLY A 71 -12.12 -6.94 10.98
CA GLY A 71 -12.40 -7.94 9.96
C GLY A 71 -11.50 -9.17 10.07
N PHE A 72 -10.20 -8.95 10.29
CA PHE A 72 -9.24 -10.04 10.50
C PHE A 72 -9.55 -10.88 11.73
N ALA A 73 -9.97 -10.26 12.83
CA ALA A 73 -10.35 -10.96 14.06
C ALA A 73 -11.61 -11.85 13.87
N ARG A 74 -12.43 -11.59 12.84
CA ARG A 74 -13.62 -12.38 12.49
C ARG A 74 -13.36 -13.44 11.43
N ALA A 75 -12.23 -13.33 10.70
CA ALA A 75 -11.89 -14.21 9.62
C ALA A 75 -11.65 -15.66 10.08
N GLN A 76 -12.27 -16.62 9.35
CA GLN A 76 -12.17 -18.06 9.61
C GLN A 76 -11.41 -18.81 8.50
N GLY A 77 -11.14 -18.15 7.39
CA GLY A 77 -10.44 -18.73 6.24
C GLY A 77 -9.03 -19.20 6.58
N GLU A 78 -8.58 -20.25 5.88
CA GLU A 78 -7.18 -20.67 5.92
C GLU A 78 -6.27 -19.54 5.44
N PHE A 79 -6.74 -18.81 4.42
CA PHE A 79 -6.09 -17.63 3.86
C PHE A 79 -6.97 -16.39 3.99
N VAL A 80 -6.33 -15.22 3.97
CA VAL A 80 -6.99 -13.92 4.07
C VAL A 80 -6.52 -13.02 2.93
N ARG A 81 -7.45 -12.26 2.38
CA ARG A 81 -7.22 -11.18 1.43
C ARG A 81 -7.86 -9.90 1.94
N PHE A 82 -7.18 -8.79 1.74
CA PHE A 82 -7.73 -7.45 1.98
C PHE A 82 -8.07 -6.82 0.62
N LEU A 83 -9.27 -6.28 0.48
CA LEU A 83 -9.73 -5.66 -0.75
C LEU A 83 -10.31 -4.27 -0.43
N ASP A 84 -9.83 -3.25 -1.12
CA ASP A 84 -10.41 -1.91 -0.98
C ASP A 84 -11.82 -1.88 -1.60
N SER A 85 -12.74 -1.16 -0.97
CA SER A 85 -14.16 -1.15 -1.34
C SER A 85 -14.47 -0.43 -2.65
N ASP A 86 -13.47 0.21 -3.27
CA ASP A 86 -13.53 0.85 -4.59
C ASP A 86 -12.86 0.02 -5.71
N ASP A 87 -12.29 -1.15 -5.36
CA ASP A 87 -11.65 -2.10 -6.26
C ASP A 87 -12.48 -3.39 -6.41
N TRP A 88 -12.07 -4.32 -7.28
CA TRP A 88 -12.70 -5.64 -7.45
C TRP A 88 -11.71 -6.73 -7.81
N LEU A 89 -11.98 -7.97 -7.40
CA LEU A 89 -11.18 -9.12 -7.80
C LEU A 89 -11.42 -9.48 -9.27
N LEU A 90 -10.39 -9.92 -9.95
CA LEU A 90 -10.51 -10.54 -11.25
C LEU A 90 -10.98 -11.99 -11.13
N GLU A 91 -11.68 -12.49 -12.13
CA GLU A 91 -12.30 -13.82 -12.12
C GLU A 91 -11.28 -14.92 -11.85
N GLY A 92 -11.62 -15.83 -10.95
CA GLY A 92 -10.81 -16.98 -10.58
C GLY A 92 -9.56 -16.67 -9.74
N THR A 93 -9.37 -15.42 -9.31
CA THR A 93 -8.20 -15.01 -8.53
C THR A 93 -8.03 -15.81 -7.23
N ASN A 94 -9.10 -15.94 -6.42
CA ASN A 94 -9.04 -16.68 -5.17
C ASN A 94 -8.69 -18.14 -5.41
N ASP A 95 -9.32 -18.78 -6.41
CA ASP A 95 -9.08 -20.19 -6.74
C ASP A 95 -7.63 -20.44 -7.17
N LEU A 96 -7.11 -19.59 -8.08
CA LEU A 96 -5.76 -19.70 -8.59
C LEU A 96 -4.72 -19.51 -7.49
N GLN A 97 -4.85 -18.44 -6.71
CA GLN A 97 -3.88 -18.13 -5.66
C GLN A 97 -3.96 -19.13 -4.49
N LEU A 98 -5.15 -19.60 -4.12
CA LEU A 98 -5.32 -20.66 -3.12
C LEU A 98 -4.66 -21.98 -3.58
N SER A 99 -4.90 -22.38 -4.83
CA SER A 99 -4.27 -23.58 -5.40
C SER A 99 -2.75 -23.48 -5.36
N LEU A 100 -2.22 -22.33 -5.78
CA LEU A 100 -0.78 -22.07 -5.76
C LEU A 100 -0.21 -22.08 -4.35
N ALA A 101 -0.89 -21.42 -3.39
CA ALA A 101 -0.48 -21.38 -1.99
C ALA A 101 -0.38 -22.78 -1.37
N ARG A 102 -1.35 -23.65 -1.67
CA ARG A 102 -1.36 -25.03 -1.18
C ARG A 102 -0.30 -25.90 -1.84
N GLN A 103 -0.10 -25.77 -3.16
CA GLN A 103 0.91 -26.51 -3.91
C GLN A 103 2.35 -26.19 -3.49
N THR A 104 2.61 -24.92 -3.19
CA THR A 104 3.95 -24.45 -2.83
C THR A 104 4.17 -24.29 -1.34
N SER A 105 3.16 -24.56 -0.51
CA SER A 105 3.15 -24.27 0.94
C SER A 105 3.46 -22.80 1.24
N ALA A 106 3.06 -21.89 0.35
CA ALA A 106 3.35 -20.46 0.51
C ALA A 106 2.58 -19.85 1.69
N ASP A 107 3.25 -18.91 2.36
CA ASP A 107 2.65 -18.05 3.38
C ASP A 107 2.00 -16.83 2.76
N VAL A 108 2.57 -16.38 1.61
CA VAL A 108 2.06 -15.22 0.85
C VAL A 108 2.09 -15.57 -0.64
N VAL A 109 0.97 -15.36 -1.32
CA VAL A 109 0.92 -15.38 -2.79
C VAL A 109 0.77 -13.95 -3.28
N VAL A 110 1.67 -13.53 -4.14
CA VAL A 110 1.69 -12.19 -4.73
C VAL A 110 1.27 -12.22 -6.20
N ALA A 111 0.78 -11.12 -6.72
CA ALA A 111 0.38 -10.98 -8.12
C ALA A 111 0.55 -9.55 -8.62
N GLY A 112 0.52 -9.37 -9.94
CA GLY A 112 0.26 -8.08 -10.55
C GLY A 112 -1.21 -7.66 -10.42
N TYR A 113 -1.55 -6.49 -10.97
CA TYR A 113 -2.92 -5.98 -11.00
C TYR A 113 -3.16 -5.09 -12.22
N GLU A 114 -4.42 -4.77 -12.45
CA GLU A 114 -4.85 -3.96 -13.58
C GLU A 114 -5.39 -2.62 -13.11
N PHE A 115 -5.14 -1.55 -13.87
CA PHE A 115 -5.70 -0.23 -13.65
C PHE A 115 -6.88 0.02 -14.59
N TYR A 116 -7.97 0.52 -14.03
CA TYR A 116 -9.19 0.89 -14.75
C TYR A 116 -9.58 2.34 -14.49
N ASP A 117 -10.17 3.00 -15.47
CA ASP A 117 -10.76 4.32 -15.28
C ASP A 117 -12.16 4.24 -14.63
N GLU A 118 -12.80 5.39 -14.45
CA GLU A 118 -14.15 5.49 -13.86
C GLU A 118 -15.22 4.77 -14.70
N THR A 119 -14.98 4.57 -16.01
CA THR A 119 -15.88 3.85 -16.93
C THR A 119 -15.56 2.37 -17.04
N GLU A 120 -14.67 1.87 -16.19
CA GLU A 120 -14.21 0.47 -16.16
C GLU A 120 -13.47 0.02 -17.43
N ARG A 121 -12.87 0.96 -18.14
CA ARG A 121 -11.98 0.69 -19.26
C ARG A 121 -10.56 0.42 -18.69
N LEU A 122 -9.94 -0.68 -19.16
CA LEU A 122 -8.56 -1.01 -18.81
C LEU A 122 -7.61 0.08 -19.32
N ILE A 123 -6.85 0.68 -18.41
CA ILE A 123 -5.82 1.70 -18.71
C ILE A 123 -4.47 1.04 -18.92
N ARG A 124 -4.08 0.16 -17.99
CA ARG A 124 -2.78 -0.51 -18.02
C ARG A 124 -2.75 -1.74 -17.11
N PHE A 125 -1.84 -2.64 -17.40
CA PHE A 125 -1.47 -3.73 -16.54
C PHE A 125 -0.19 -3.39 -15.76
N ASN A 126 -0.17 -3.69 -14.48
CA ASN A 126 1.01 -3.58 -13.61
C ASN A 126 1.46 -5.00 -13.23
N PRO A 127 2.45 -5.57 -13.93
CA PRO A 127 2.92 -6.92 -13.66
C PRO A 127 3.64 -6.99 -12.32
N TRP A 128 3.68 -8.19 -11.73
CA TRP A 128 4.60 -8.47 -10.64
C TRP A 128 6.04 -8.46 -11.17
N VAL A 129 6.92 -7.77 -10.46
CA VAL A 129 8.36 -7.79 -10.74
C VAL A 129 9.02 -8.76 -9.77
N SER A 130 9.66 -9.82 -10.29
CA SER A 130 10.34 -10.81 -9.45
C SER A 130 11.59 -10.22 -8.79
N CYS A 131 11.74 -10.48 -7.50
CA CYS A 131 12.88 -10.09 -6.70
C CYS A 131 13.22 -11.23 -5.74
N ASP A 132 14.48 -11.56 -5.61
CA ASP A 132 14.95 -12.66 -4.75
C ASP A 132 15.10 -12.25 -3.27
N ASP A 133 15.07 -10.93 -2.97
CA ASP A 133 14.97 -10.40 -1.61
C ASP A 133 13.62 -9.67 -1.45
N PHE A 134 12.63 -10.38 -0.89
CA PHE A 134 11.28 -9.82 -0.70
C PHE A 134 11.27 -8.62 0.25
N ILE A 135 12.20 -8.56 1.23
CA ILE A 135 12.35 -7.39 2.11
C ILE A 135 12.87 -6.20 1.31
N ALA A 136 13.94 -6.39 0.50
CA ALA A 136 14.48 -5.33 -0.33
C ALA A 136 13.45 -4.81 -1.33
N GLN A 137 12.64 -5.70 -1.93
CA GLN A 137 11.53 -5.31 -2.80
C GLN A 137 10.53 -4.42 -2.07
N GLN A 138 10.09 -4.81 -0.88
CA GLN A 138 9.16 -4.00 -0.10
C GLN A 138 9.80 -2.69 0.39
N LEU A 139 11.11 -2.59 0.48
CA LEU A 139 11.82 -1.35 0.78
C LEU A 139 12.04 -0.44 -0.44
N GLY A 140 11.73 -0.89 -1.67
CA GLY A 140 11.76 -0.07 -2.88
C GLY A 140 12.85 -0.46 -3.89
N GLU A 141 13.43 -1.67 -3.83
CA GLU A 141 14.42 -2.12 -4.80
C GLU A 141 13.85 -2.16 -6.23
N CYS A 142 12.65 -2.67 -6.36
CA CYS A 142 11.86 -2.68 -7.58
C CYS A 142 10.36 -2.52 -7.24
N ASP A 143 9.53 -2.40 -8.28
CA ASP A 143 8.10 -2.25 -8.09
C ASP A 143 7.52 -3.45 -7.32
N SER A 144 6.83 -3.15 -6.23
CA SER A 144 5.98 -4.09 -5.52
C SER A 144 4.52 -3.88 -5.94
N SER A 145 3.72 -4.91 -5.83
CA SER A 145 2.31 -4.82 -6.14
C SER A 145 1.52 -4.13 -5.02
N HIS A 146 0.27 -3.78 -5.32
CA HIS A 146 -0.69 -3.33 -4.32
C HIS A 146 -1.06 -4.49 -3.37
N TYR A 147 -1.28 -4.20 -2.09
CA TYR A 147 -1.51 -5.25 -1.10
C TYR A 147 -2.83 -6.03 -1.33
N SER A 148 -3.81 -5.45 -2.01
CA SER A 148 -5.03 -6.16 -2.45
C SER A 148 -4.75 -7.27 -3.47
N ALA A 149 -3.58 -7.28 -4.11
CA ALA A 149 -3.15 -8.35 -5.00
C ALA A 149 -2.60 -9.58 -4.26
N TYR A 150 -2.41 -9.49 -2.95
CA TYR A 150 -1.81 -10.54 -2.14
C TYR A 150 -2.86 -11.44 -1.50
N LEU A 151 -2.52 -12.72 -1.35
CA LEU A 151 -3.25 -13.68 -0.52
C LEU A 151 -2.30 -14.12 0.60
N PHE A 152 -2.73 -13.99 1.85
CA PHE A 152 -1.91 -14.26 3.03
C PHE A 152 -2.42 -15.49 3.77
N ARG A 153 -1.53 -16.36 4.20
CA ARG A 153 -1.86 -17.44 5.15
C ARG A 153 -2.24 -16.80 6.49
N ARG A 154 -3.48 -17.01 6.94
CA ARG A 154 -4.02 -16.36 8.15
C ARG A 154 -3.16 -16.60 9.39
N SER A 155 -2.68 -17.83 9.59
CA SER A 155 -1.83 -18.17 10.73
C SER A 155 -0.47 -17.47 10.69
N PHE A 156 0.08 -17.21 9.49
CA PHE A 156 1.36 -16.53 9.32
C PHE A 156 1.26 -15.04 9.73
N ILE A 157 0.18 -14.37 9.37
CA ILE A 157 0.00 -12.94 9.68
C ILE A 157 -0.73 -12.68 11.00
N ALA A 158 -1.03 -13.71 11.80
CA ALA A 158 -1.85 -13.60 13.02
C ALA A 158 -1.32 -12.58 14.04
N ASN A 159 -0.02 -12.36 14.09
CA ASN A 159 0.62 -11.42 15.00
C ASN A 159 1.15 -10.15 14.30
N ILE A 160 0.68 -9.87 13.08
CA ILE A 160 1.07 -8.70 12.29
C ILE A 160 -0.19 -7.85 12.05
N PRO A 161 -0.54 -6.94 12.98
CA PRO A 161 -1.74 -6.11 12.83
C PRO A 161 -1.50 -4.95 11.87
N HIS A 162 -2.57 -4.44 11.28
CA HIS A 162 -2.57 -3.11 10.68
C HIS A 162 -2.42 -2.05 11.78
N ARG A 163 -1.50 -1.10 11.57
CA ARG A 163 -1.06 -0.19 12.62
C ARG A 163 -1.73 1.16 12.55
N GLN A 164 -2.38 1.54 13.63
CA GLN A 164 -3.09 2.81 13.79
C GLN A 164 -2.17 4.03 13.78
N ASP A 165 -0.93 3.89 14.23
CA ASP A 165 0.09 4.92 14.19
C ASP A 165 0.55 5.26 12.75
N PHE A 166 0.14 4.45 11.75
CA PHE A 166 0.41 4.65 10.32
C PHE A 166 -0.86 4.71 9.45
N ALA A 167 -1.95 5.31 9.95
CA ALA A 167 -3.29 5.28 9.34
C ALA A 167 -3.35 5.68 7.84
N TYR A 168 -2.41 6.49 7.33
CA TYR A 168 -2.30 6.82 5.91
C TYR A 168 -1.34 5.91 5.12
N ARG A 169 -0.63 4.99 5.79
CA ARG A 169 0.39 4.09 5.22
C ARG A 169 0.40 2.73 5.94
N ASP A 170 -0.72 2.36 6.54
CA ASP A 170 -0.90 1.11 7.28
C ASP A 170 -0.63 -0.11 6.40
N ASP A 171 -1.17 -0.11 5.18
CA ASP A 171 -0.96 -1.13 4.16
C ASP A 171 0.52 -1.32 3.83
N ARG A 172 1.26 -0.21 3.70
CA ARG A 172 2.71 -0.24 3.42
C ARG A 172 3.48 -0.82 4.59
N MET A 173 3.18 -0.36 5.81
CA MET A 173 3.84 -0.89 7.02
C MET A 173 3.55 -2.37 7.20
N PHE A 174 2.28 -2.78 7.03
CA PHE A 174 1.86 -4.17 7.13
C PHE A 174 2.65 -5.07 6.17
N VAL A 175 2.74 -4.73 4.89
CA VAL A 175 3.45 -5.56 3.91
C VAL A 175 4.96 -5.62 4.20
N ILE A 176 5.57 -4.54 4.69
CA ILE A 176 6.97 -4.56 5.13
C ILE A 176 7.14 -5.48 6.34
N GLU A 177 6.26 -5.42 7.35
CA GLU A 177 6.33 -6.32 8.52
C GLU A 177 6.12 -7.78 8.13
N VAL A 178 5.22 -8.06 7.18
CA VAL A 178 5.05 -9.40 6.58
C VAL A 178 6.35 -9.87 5.92
N ALA A 179 6.98 -9.01 5.10
CA ALA A 179 8.26 -9.35 4.46
C ALA A 179 9.38 -9.62 5.47
N MET A 180 9.44 -8.82 6.55
CA MET A 180 10.42 -8.98 7.64
C MET A 180 10.21 -10.27 8.45
N ALA A 181 9.03 -10.88 8.39
CA ALA A 181 8.77 -12.20 8.96
C ALA A 181 9.28 -13.34 8.07
N LYS A 182 9.86 -13.03 6.89
CA LYS A 182 10.50 -13.98 5.94
C LYS A 182 9.54 -15.08 5.47
N PRO A 183 8.40 -14.73 4.83
CA PRO A 183 7.43 -15.69 4.33
C PRO A 183 7.99 -16.55 3.20
N ASN A 184 7.44 -17.75 3.02
CA ASN A 184 7.53 -18.45 1.76
C ASN A 184 6.59 -17.77 0.76
N VAL A 185 7.15 -17.18 -0.32
CA VAL A 185 6.41 -16.37 -1.31
C VAL A 185 6.22 -17.15 -2.60
N ALA A 186 4.99 -17.22 -3.08
CA ALA A 186 4.67 -17.71 -4.43
C ALA A 186 4.15 -16.56 -5.30
N VAL A 187 4.40 -16.63 -6.60
CA VAL A 187 4.00 -15.61 -7.57
C VAL A 187 2.90 -16.13 -8.47
N SER A 188 1.73 -15.49 -8.45
CA SER A 188 0.65 -15.81 -9.39
C SER A 188 0.98 -15.29 -10.78
N PRO A 189 0.77 -16.12 -11.84
CA PRO A 189 1.04 -15.71 -13.21
C PRO A 189 -0.01 -14.73 -13.78
N LYS A 190 -1.14 -14.57 -13.10
CA LYS A 190 -2.23 -13.67 -13.53
C LYS A 190 -2.41 -12.51 -12.57
N PRO A 191 -2.87 -11.36 -13.05
CA PRO A 191 -3.25 -10.24 -12.18
C PRO A 191 -4.38 -10.64 -11.24
N ALA A 192 -4.41 -10.04 -10.04
CA ALA A 192 -5.35 -10.44 -9.00
C ALA A 192 -6.60 -9.57 -8.94
N PHE A 193 -6.48 -8.27 -9.19
CA PHE A 193 -7.60 -7.35 -9.02
C PHE A 193 -7.53 -6.18 -9.99
N GLY A 194 -8.68 -5.53 -10.21
CA GLY A 194 -8.81 -4.28 -10.92
C GLY A 194 -8.79 -3.12 -9.94
N HIS A 195 -7.81 -2.22 -10.08
CA HIS A 195 -7.68 -0.99 -9.31
C HIS A 195 -8.38 0.15 -10.04
N ARG A 196 -9.42 0.70 -9.44
CA ARG A 196 -10.21 1.79 -10.02
C ARG A 196 -9.55 3.15 -9.79
N GLN A 197 -9.32 3.90 -10.85
CA GLN A 197 -8.97 5.32 -10.75
C GLN A 197 -10.25 6.15 -10.81
N HIS A 198 -10.52 6.93 -9.77
CA HIS A 198 -11.74 7.74 -9.65
C HIS A 198 -11.45 9.09 -8.97
N SER A 199 -12.35 10.05 -9.18
CA SER A 199 -12.30 11.39 -8.61
C SER A 199 -12.92 11.49 -7.21
N GLN A 200 -13.62 10.47 -6.75
CA GLN A 200 -14.25 10.42 -5.42
C GLN A 200 -13.20 10.47 -4.28
N GLY A 201 -13.61 10.89 -3.10
CA GLY A 201 -12.71 11.05 -1.95
C GLY A 201 -11.79 9.85 -1.68
N ARG A 202 -10.50 10.09 -1.65
CA ARG A 202 -9.43 9.12 -1.37
C ARG A 202 -8.74 9.44 -0.06
N LEU A 203 -8.12 8.44 0.57
CA LEU A 203 -7.25 8.66 1.73
C LEU A 203 -5.93 9.34 1.35
N GLN A 204 -5.48 9.17 0.10
CA GLN A 204 -4.26 9.82 -0.41
C GLN A 204 -4.60 11.19 -0.99
N PHE A 205 -3.87 12.21 -0.54
CA PHE A 205 -4.06 13.59 -0.95
C PHE A 205 -2.79 14.12 -1.60
N PRO A 206 -2.88 14.73 -2.80
CA PRO A 206 -1.71 15.28 -3.49
C PRO A 206 -1.22 16.60 -2.85
N HIS A 207 -2.08 17.32 -2.10
CA HIS A 207 -1.77 18.64 -1.55
C HIS A 207 -2.37 18.85 -0.16
N GLY A 208 -1.88 19.86 0.56
CA GLY A 208 -2.40 20.30 1.86
C GLY A 208 -1.85 19.52 3.05
N MET A 209 -2.44 19.76 4.23
CA MET A 209 -1.96 19.18 5.50
C MET A 209 -2.00 17.65 5.53
N ARG A 210 -2.97 17.03 4.86
CA ARG A 210 -3.06 15.56 4.77
C ARG A 210 -1.93 14.96 3.94
N ALA A 211 -1.50 15.62 2.86
CA ALA A 211 -0.31 15.20 2.11
C ALA A 211 0.95 15.28 2.97
N VAL A 212 1.08 16.32 3.78
CA VAL A 212 2.17 16.46 4.76
C VAL A 212 2.15 15.30 5.74
N ALA A 213 1.00 15.03 6.38
CA ALA A 213 0.85 13.92 7.33
C ALA A 213 1.19 12.56 6.68
N THR A 214 0.72 12.33 5.45
CA THR A 214 1.03 11.11 4.68
C THR A 214 2.54 10.95 4.44
N ASN A 215 3.24 12.02 4.07
CA ASN A 215 4.69 12.00 3.85
C ASN A 215 5.46 11.73 5.15
N TYR A 216 5.02 12.34 6.26
CA TYR A 216 5.62 12.07 7.57
C TYR A 216 5.39 10.63 8.03
N GLN A 217 4.19 10.09 7.89
CA GLN A 217 3.94 8.69 8.20
C GLN A 217 4.77 7.76 7.32
N HIS A 218 4.93 8.08 6.02
CA HIS A 218 5.79 7.31 5.13
C HIS A 218 7.25 7.31 5.62
N LEU A 219 7.77 8.47 6.07
CA LEU A 219 9.09 8.55 6.68
C LEU A 219 9.20 7.70 7.96
N GLN A 220 8.18 7.72 8.83
CA GLN A 220 8.16 6.92 10.06
C GLN A 220 8.11 5.42 9.77
N VAL A 221 7.41 4.99 8.71
CA VAL A 221 7.44 3.59 8.24
C VAL A 221 8.88 3.15 7.97
N TYR A 222 9.66 3.95 7.22
CA TYR A 222 11.06 3.62 6.92
C TYR A 222 11.95 3.68 8.16
N ARG A 223 11.80 4.67 9.03
CA ARG A 223 12.54 4.75 10.29
C ARG A 223 12.33 3.50 11.14
N LYS A 224 11.07 3.08 11.30
CA LYS A 224 10.73 1.88 12.07
C LYS A 224 11.25 0.61 11.42
N ALA A 225 11.01 0.43 10.12
CA ALA A 225 11.43 -0.77 9.40
C ALA A 225 12.94 -0.94 9.39
N LEU A 226 13.70 0.12 9.04
CA LEU A 226 15.15 0.05 8.99
C LEU A 226 15.76 -0.13 10.39
N GLY A 227 15.24 0.56 11.42
CA GLY A 227 15.68 0.36 12.79
C GLY A 227 15.43 -1.07 13.30
N GLN A 228 14.29 -1.68 12.97
CA GLN A 228 14.01 -3.07 13.31
C GLN A 228 14.93 -4.06 12.58
N LEU A 229 15.21 -3.81 11.29
CA LEU A 229 16.15 -4.63 10.52
C LEU A 229 17.57 -4.52 11.05
N GLU A 230 18.00 -3.34 11.47
CA GLU A 230 19.30 -3.11 12.08
C GLU A 230 19.44 -3.87 13.41
N LEU A 231 18.46 -3.76 14.30
CA LEU A 231 18.43 -4.49 15.58
C LEU A 231 18.47 -6.01 15.40
N ARG A 232 17.94 -6.53 14.30
CA ARG A 232 17.95 -7.97 13.97
C ARG A 232 19.22 -8.41 13.23
N GLY A 233 20.10 -7.49 12.83
CA GLY A 233 21.25 -7.78 11.97
C GLY A 233 20.87 -8.11 10.53
N ASP A 234 19.66 -7.78 10.11
CA ASP A 234 19.08 -8.05 8.78
C ASP A 234 19.17 -6.85 7.82
N LEU A 235 19.72 -5.70 8.26
CA LEU A 235 19.85 -4.50 7.44
C LEU A 235 21.10 -4.57 6.54
N THR A 236 21.00 -5.30 5.44
CA THR A 236 22.08 -5.46 4.45
C THR A 236 22.29 -4.18 3.61
N SER A 237 23.47 -4.05 2.97
CA SER A 237 23.76 -2.95 2.04
C SER A 237 22.74 -2.85 0.90
N ARG A 238 22.26 -4.00 0.39
CA ARG A 238 21.20 -4.08 -0.63
C ARG A 238 19.89 -3.45 -0.13
N ARG A 239 19.46 -3.76 1.09
CA ARG A 239 18.23 -3.24 1.70
C ARG A 239 18.33 -1.77 2.05
N LYS A 240 19.52 -1.31 2.45
CA LYS A 240 19.82 0.13 2.60
C LYS A 240 19.65 0.86 1.27
N ALA A 241 20.33 0.39 0.21
CA ALA A 241 20.25 0.95 -1.13
C ALA A 241 18.81 0.92 -1.71
N ALA A 242 18.04 -0.15 -1.46
CA ALA A 242 16.63 -0.22 -1.83
C ALA A 242 15.82 0.94 -1.21
N SER A 243 16.03 1.19 0.08
CA SER A 243 15.31 2.23 0.83
C SER A 243 15.59 3.65 0.31
N THR A 244 16.80 3.91 -0.18
CA THR A 244 17.17 5.24 -0.69
C THR A 244 16.35 5.64 -1.91
N LYS A 245 15.89 4.68 -2.72
CA LYS A 245 15.03 4.95 -3.89
C LYS A 245 13.68 5.56 -3.52
N ILE A 246 13.20 5.28 -2.32
CA ILE A 246 11.94 5.84 -1.79
C ILE A 246 12.22 7.08 -0.93
N LEU A 247 13.27 7.04 -0.11
CA LEU A 247 13.60 8.15 0.80
C LEU A 247 14.03 9.42 0.05
N TRP A 248 14.73 9.31 -1.08
CA TRP A 248 15.11 10.46 -1.88
C TRP A 248 13.94 11.27 -2.44
N PRO A 249 12.98 10.67 -3.19
CA PRO A 249 11.78 11.40 -3.60
C PRO A 249 10.97 11.88 -2.40
N LEU A 250 10.92 11.13 -1.30
CA LEU A 250 10.21 11.54 -0.09
C LEU A 250 10.82 12.80 0.53
N ALA A 251 12.16 12.92 0.56
CA ALA A 251 12.83 14.15 0.98
C ALA A 251 12.39 15.35 0.12
N HIS A 252 12.33 15.17 -1.21
CA HIS A 252 11.83 16.20 -2.12
C HIS A 252 10.38 16.60 -1.82
N TRP A 253 9.48 15.63 -1.56
CA TRP A 253 8.08 15.91 -1.20
C TRP A 253 7.96 16.67 0.13
N ILE A 254 8.75 16.29 1.15
CA ILE A 254 8.80 16.96 2.45
C ILE A 254 9.33 18.40 2.29
N ALA A 255 10.29 18.64 1.39
CA ALA A 255 10.87 19.97 1.16
C ALA A 255 9.86 21.03 0.69
N TYR A 256 8.70 20.61 0.15
CA TYR A 256 7.63 21.56 -0.23
C TYR A 256 7.09 22.38 0.95
N THR A 257 7.16 21.84 2.15
CA THR A 257 6.61 22.47 3.36
C THR A 257 7.61 22.57 4.49
N HIS A 258 8.57 21.64 4.58
CA HIS A 258 9.51 21.49 5.69
C HIS A 258 10.95 21.25 5.18
N PRO A 259 11.61 22.29 4.62
CA PRO A 259 12.90 22.12 3.94
C PRO A 259 14.06 21.73 4.87
N LEU A 260 13.98 22.01 6.18
CA LEU A 260 15.02 21.61 7.14
C LEU A 260 14.94 20.11 7.43
N GLU A 261 13.75 19.59 7.67
CA GLU A 261 13.51 18.16 7.88
C GLU A 261 13.82 17.34 6.62
N ALA A 262 13.47 17.89 5.47
CA ALA A 262 13.78 17.28 4.18
C ALA A 262 15.30 17.09 3.98
N ARG A 263 16.11 18.06 4.44
CA ARG A 263 17.57 17.93 4.42
C ARG A 263 18.03 16.74 5.26
N VAL A 264 17.50 16.58 6.49
CA VAL A 264 17.86 15.45 7.35
C VAL A 264 17.55 14.11 6.67
N VAL A 265 16.43 14.02 5.94
CA VAL A 265 16.10 12.81 5.16
C VAL A 265 17.06 12.61 4.00
N ALA A 266 17.44 13.68 3.29
CA ALA A 266 18.41 13.60 2.20
C ALA A 266 19.81 13.22 2.70
N ASP A 267 20.26 13.77 3.82
CA ASP A 267 21.53 13.39 4.46
C ASP A 267 21.50 11.90 4.87
N TRP A 268 20.40 11.43 5.44
CA TRP A 268 20.21 10.02 5.79
C TRP A 268 20.28 9.07 4.57
N VAL A 269 19.84 9.51 3.38
CA VAL A 269 19.99 8.72 2.15
C VAL A 269 21.47 8.41 1.87
N PHE A 270 22.35 9.41 2.04
CA PHE A 270 23.80 9.22 1.83
C PHE A 270 24.49 8.46 2.97
N GLU A 271 23.94 8.49 4.18
CA GLU A 271 24.38 7.63 5.29
C GLU A 271 24.04 6.15 5.02
N LEU A 272 22.85 5.88 4.48
CA LEU A 272 22.40 4.54 4.13
C LEU A 272 23.18 3.97 2.93
N ASP A 273 23.42 4.79 1.92
CA ASP A 273 24.17 4.43 0.72
C ASP A 273 25.13 5.57 0.30
N PRO A 274 26.40 5.51 0.75
CA PRO A 274 27.41 6.52 0.38
C PRO A 274 27.66 6.63 -1.14
N ASN A 275 27.29 5.59 -1.91
CA ASN A 275 27.43 5.56 -3.37
C ASN A 275 26.11 5.92 -4.09
N PHE A 276 25.12 6.42 -3.37
CA PHE A 276 23.81 6.77 -3.95
C PHE A 276 23.95 7.74 -5.12
N GLN A 277 23.41 7.32 -6.26
CA GLN A 277 23.38 8.15 -7.46
C GLN A 277 22.05 8.90 -7.52
N ILE A 278 22.14 10.24 -7.49
CA ILE A 278 20.95 11.10 -7.58
C ILE A 278 20.22 10.81 -8.90
N PRO A 279 18.96 10.33 -8.86
CA PRO A 279 18.26 9.82 -10.05
C PRO A 279 17.73 10.93 -10.96
N ASN A 280 17.79 12.19 -10.54
CA ASN A 280 17.26 13.34 -11.29
C ASN A 280 18.14 13.65 -12.51
N PRO A 281 17.61 13.54 -13.75
CA PRO A 281 18.38 13.87 -14.96
C PRO A 281 18.48 15.39 -15.17
N GLY A 282 19.41 15.80 -16.04
CA GLY A 282 19.51 17.18 -16.54
C GLY A 282 19.91 18.21 -15.49
N VAL A 283 19.36 19.42 -15.65
CA VAL A 283 19.74 20.59 -14.82
C VAL A 283 19.47 20.37 -13.35
N LEU A 284 18.38 19.71 -12.99
CA LEU A 284 18.03 19.46 -11.60
C LEU A 284 19.05 18.54 -10.91
N GLY A 285 19.44 17.45 -11.55
CA GLY A 285 20.48 16.56 -11.02
C GLY A 285 21.84 17.26 -10.91
N ALA A 286 22.18 18.11 -11.87
CA ALA A 286 23.40 18.92 -11.81
C ALA A 286 23.38 19.91 -10.63
N LEU A 287 22.23 20.53 -10.34
CA LEU A 287 22.07 21.42 -9.19
C LEU A 287 22.25 20.66 -7.87
N TYR A 288 21.58 19.52 -7.69
CA TYR A 288 21.76 18.71 -6.48
C TYR A 288 23.21 18.30 -6.25
N LYS A 289 23.93 17.92 -7.31
CA LYS A 289 25.35 17.55 -7.25
C LYS A 289 26.27 18.74 -6.95
N ARG A 290 25.95 19.93 -7.48
CA ARG A 290 26.83 21.11 -7.44
C ARG A 290 26.64 21.98 -6.21
N ILE A 291 25.42 22.22 -5.79
CA ILE A 291 25.08 23.13 -4.68
C ILE A 291 24.34 22.44 -3.51
N GLY A 292 24.17 21.12 -3.61
CA GLY A 292 23.55 20.28 -2.58
C GLY A 292 22.03 20.35 -2.52
N PHE A 293 21.43 19.44 -1.73
CA PHE A 293 20.00 19.29 -1.62
C PHE A 293 19.31 20.57 -1.14
N ARG A 294 19.77 21.14 -0.03
CA ARG A 294 19.15 22.30 0.61
C ARG A 294 19.05 23.49 -0.33
N SER A 295 20.18 23.88 -0.96
CA SER A 295 20.24 25.05 -1.85
C SER A 295 19.37 24.87 -3.08
N THR A 296 19.35 23.65 -3.64
CA THR A 296 18.48 23.28 -4.78
C THR A 296 17.01 23.41 -4.42
N GLU A 297 16.57 22.87 -3.27
CA GLU A 297 15.17 22.98 -2.84
C GLU A 297 14.73 24.40 -2.53
N TYR A 298 15.61 25.25 -1.99
CA TYR A 298 15.33 26.68 -1.84
C TYR A 298 15.08 27.37 -3.20
N LEU A 299 15.91 27.10 -4.20
CA LEU A 299 15.71 27.63 -5.56
C LEU A 299 14.39 27.16 -6.17
N LEU A 300 14.05 25.87 -6.00
CA LEU A 300 12.79 25.31 -6.46
C LEU A 300 11.59 25.91 -5.74
N SER A 301 11.69 26.15 -4.44
CA SER A 301 10.65 26.81 -3.63
C SER A 301 10.40 28.22 -4.10
N PHE A 302 11.45 29.01 -4.34
CA PHE A 302 11.35 30.36 -4.88
C PHE A 302 10.67 30.37 -6.25
N ARG A 303 11.09 29.49 -7.17
CA ARG A 303 10.44 29.33 -8.47
C ARG A 303 8.94 28.99 -8.36
N ARG A 304 8.58 28.07 -7.46
CA ARG A 304 7.18 27.70 -7.19
C ARG A 304 6.34 28.87 -6.70
N SER A 305 6.90 29.69 -5.80
CA SER A 305 6.25 30.89 -5.27
C SER A 305 6.05 31.94 -6.37
N LEU A 306 7.03 32.13 -7.23
CA LEU A 306 6.96 33.08 -8.36
C LEU A 306 5.87 32.66 -9.37
N LEU A 307 5.82 31.38 -9.73
CA LEU A 307 4.80 30.84 -10.64
C LEU A 307 3.37 30.99 -10.08
N ARG A 308 3.17 30.84 -8.77
CA ARG A 308 1.88 31.07 -8.11
C ARG A 308 1.44 32.54 -8.12
N LEU A 309 2.39 33.49 -8.15
CA LEU A 309 2.09 34.91 -8.25
C LEU A 309 1.70 35.32 -9.68
N ILE A 310 2.28 34.65 -10.68
CA ILE A 310 2.03 34.95 -12.11
C ILE A 310 0.72 34.27 -12.60
N SER A 311 0.29 33.19 -11.94
CA SER A 311 -0.95 32.44 -12.30
C SER A 311 -2.20 32.94 -11.58
N ARG A 312 -2.09 33.99 -10.78
CA ARG A 312 -3.20 34.81 -10.20
C ARG A 312 -3.40 36.09 -11.00
#